data_0e54b27ebe8c2f551b226e2c20d4c82e
#
_entry.id   0e54b27ebe8c2f551b226e2c20d4c82e
#
_cell.length_a   1.000
_cell.length_b   1.000
_cell.length_c   1.000
_cell.angle_alpha   90.00
_cell.angle_beta   90.00
_cell.angle_gamma   90.00
#
_symmetry.space_group_name_H-M   'P 1'
#
loop_
_entity.id
_entity.type
_entity.pdbx_description
1 polymer ?
#
loop_
_entity_poly.entity_id
_entity_poly.type
_entity_poly.pdbx_seq_one_letter_code
_entity_poly.pdbx_strand_id
1 'polypeptide(L)'
;VRRAVLAGSATAAFAATLIASTAQAGGLLLYEFGTAEPGLAAAGYAARAQDASTAFTNPAGMTKLDGTQVLVGGQLMWLNTQFSVDGATSPGLGGGDGGRAFGSNGYVPGGGAFLTHRVSPDLALGFAVAGNFGSVLDYDDDWAGRYRVQDADLVGVSVVPSIAYRVNDKLSLGAGINGMYGMFDQRVAINNALPSLGDGQLE
;
A
#
# COMPACT_ATOMS: atom_id res chain seq x y z
N VAL A 1 -27.69 -5.79 36.57
CA VAL A 1 -26.26 -5.45 36.52
C VAL A 1 -25.65 -5.87 35.17
N ARG A 2 -25.86 -7.12 34.68
CA ARG A 2 -25.29 -7.59 33.37
C ARG A 2 -25.77 -6.79 32.15
N ARG A 3 -27.02 -6.29 32.14
CA ARG A 3 -27.54 -5.48 31.01
C ARG A 3 -26.95 -4.07 30.95
N ALA A 4 -26.60 -3.49 32.09
CA ALA A 4 -25.97 -2.18 32.13
C ALA A 4 -24.50 -2.18 31.67
N VAL A 5 -23.77 -3.28 31.90
CA VAL A 5 -22.39 -3.46 31.43
C VAL A 5 -22.33 -3.61 29.91
N LEU A 6 -23.27 -4.36 29.31
CA LEU A 6 -23.34 -4.54 27.85
C LEU A 6 -23.74 -3.23 27.12
N ALA A 7 -24.61 -2.43 27.71
CA ALA A 7 -24.97 -1.12 27.15
C ALA A 7 -23.79 -0.12 27.22
N GLY A 8 -23.05 -0.13 28.33
CA GLY A 8 -21.87 0.74 28.48
C GLY A 8 -20.73 0.41 27.51
N SER A 9 -20.49 -0.88 27.25
CA SER A 9 -19.44 -1.30 26.29
C SER A 9 -19.83 -1.02 24.83
N ALA A 10 -21.09 -1.15 24.46
CA ALA A 10 -21.57 -0.79 23.13
C ALA A 10 -21.50 0.72 22.88
N THR A 11 -21.82 1.53 23.89
CA THR A 11 -21.75 2.99 23.81
C THR A 11 -20.31 3.48 23.71
N ALA A 12 -19.36 2.86 24.44
CA ALA A 12 -17.95 3.18 24.36
C ALA A 12 -17.34 2.81 22.99
N ALA A 13 -17.73 1.67 22.41
CA ALA A 13 -17.30 1.26 21.08
C ALA A 13 -17.85 2.19 19.99
N PHE A 14 -19.10 2.63 20.12
CA PHE A 14 -19.70 3.57 19.17
C PHE A 14 -19.10 4.99 19.31
N ALA A 15 -18.78 5.44 20.53
CA ALA A 15 -18.10 6.71 20.76
C ALA A 15 -16.67 6.71 20.21
N ALA A 16 -15.95 5.59 20.27
CA ALA A 16 -14.61 5.46 19.69
C ALA A 16 -14.60 5.59 18.17
N THR A 17 -15.66 5.17 17.48
CA THR A 17 -15.80 5.33 16.02
C THR A 17 -16.09 6.77 15.61
N LEU A 18 -16.67 7.59 16.47
CA LEU A 18 -16.96 9.00 16.20
C LEU A 18 -15.74 9.93 16.38
N ILE A 19 -14.69 9.46 17.05
CA ILE A 19 -13.44 10.21 17.24
C ILE A 19 -12.42 9.88 16.15
N ALA A 20 -12.70 8.89 15.30
CA ALA A 20 -11.87 8.62 14.15
C ALA A 20 -11.96 9.84 13.22
N SER A 21 -10.99 10.77 13.35
CA SER A 21 -10.73 11.77 12.32
C SER A 21 -10.64 11.05 10.99
N THR A 22 -11.26 11.59 9.97
CA THR A 22 -11.13 11.08 8.61
C THR A 22 -9.66 11.08 8.24
N ALA A 23 -8.99 9.94 8.43
CA ALA A 23 -7.66 9.73 7.91
C ALA A 23 -7.81 9.71 6.40
N GLN A 24 -7.50 10.81 5.75
CA GLN A 24 -7.38 10.88 4.31
C GLN A 24 -5.99 10.34 3.96
N ALA A 25 -5.86 9.03 3.92
CA ALA A 25 -4.71 8.37 3.37
C ALA A 25 -4.95 8.17 1.88
N GLY A 26 -4.64 9.18 1.08
CA GLY A 26 -4.45 8.99 -0.35
C GLY A 26 -3.13 8.27 -0.54
N GLY A 27 -3.13 6.94 -0.64
CA GLY A 27 -1.92 6.17 -0.75
C GLY A 27 -1.96 5.25 -1.96
N LEU A 28 -0.81 5.02 -2.52
CA LEU A 28 -0.56 3.99 -3.52
C LEU A 28 -0.30 2.67 -2.80
N LEU A 29 -1.34 2.15 -2.14
CA LEU A 29 -1.29 0.84 -1.51
C LEU A 29 -1.34 -0.23 -2.59
N LEU A 30 -0.30 -1.04 -2.65
CA LEU A 30 -0.21 -2.18 -3.53
C LEU A 30 -0.64 -3.45 -2.78
N TYR A 31 -1.34 -4.35 -3.45
CA TYR A 31 -1.57 -5.73 -3.02
C TYR A 31 -0.73 -6.71 -3.85
N GLU A 32 0.07 -6.18 -4.74
CA GLU A 32 0.97 -6.88 -5.63
C GLU A 32 2.32 -7.12 -4.94
N PHE A 33 2.36 -8.01 -3.99
CA PHE A 33 3.59 -8.41 -3.30
C PHE A 33 3.92 -9.91 -3.45
N GLY A 34 3.53 -10.49 -4.58
CA GLY A 34 3.91 -11.85 -4.94
C GLY A 34 3.08 -12.94 -4.27
N THR A 35 1.85 -12.63 -3.85
CA THR A 35 0.86 -13.58 -3.32
C THR A 35 -0.16 -13.97 -4.39
N ALA A 36 -1.15 -14.77 -4.03
CA ALA A 36 -2.24 -15.16 -4.94
C ALA A 36 -3.25 -14.03 -5.21
N GLU A 37 -3.16 -12.91 -4.50
CA GLU A 37 -4.14 -11.82 -4.52
C GLU A 37 -4.27 -11.13 -5.90
N PRO A 38 -3.18 -10.86 -6.65
CA PRO A 38 -3.28 -10.30 -7.98
C PRO A 38 -4.14 -11.11 -8.95
N GLY A 39 -4.04 -12.44 -8.90
CA GLY A 39 -4.84 -13.33 -9.75
C GLY A 39 -6.34 -13.29 -9.47
N LEU A 40 -6.74 -12.70 -8.35
CA LEU A 40 -8.13 -12.56 -7.90
C LEU A 40 -8.56 -11.08 -7.82
N ALA A 41 -7.73 -10.17 -8.31
CA ALA A 41 -7.95 -8.72 -8.18
C ALA A 41 -8.27 -8.32 -6.72
N ALA A 42 -7.57 -8.92 -5.75
CA ALA A 42 -7.78 -8.77 -4.32
C ALA A 42 -9.17 -9.18 -3.79
N ALA A 43 -9.95 -9.92 -4.57
CA ALA A 43 -11.25 -10.41 -4.11
C ALA A 43 -11.09 -11.34 -2.90
N GLY A 44 -11.73 -10.97 -1.79
CA GLY A 44 -11.63 -11.71 -0.54
C GLY A 44 -10.33 -11.47 0.25
N TYR A 45 -9.51 -10.50 -0.11
CA TYR A 45 -8.23 -10.15 0.52
C TYR A 45 -8.26 -10.15 2.05
N ALA A 46 -9.28 -9.52 2.64
CA ALA A 46 -9.44 -9.45 4.09
C ALA A 46 -10.14 -10.69 4.72
N ALA A 47 -10.74 -11.57 3.93
CA ALA A 47 -11.54 -12.68 4.45
C ALA A 47 -10.87 -14.05 4.24
N ARG A 48 -9.99 -14.16 3.25
CA ARG A 48 -9.30 -15.40 2.92
C ARG A 48 -8.21 -15.68 3.95
N ALA A 49 -8.09 -16.93 4.35
CA ALA A 49 -7.07 -17.42 5.26
C ALA A 49 -6.55 -18.73 4.66
N GLN A 50 -5.71 -18.61 3.61
CA GLN A 50 -5.27 -19.74 2.80
C GLN A 50 -3.79 -20.05 2.99
N ASP A 51 -2.98 -19.04 3.32
CA ASP A 51 -1.53 -19.16 3.45
C ASP A 51 -0.97 -18.11 4.42
N ALA A 52 0.35 -18.09 4.57
CA ALA A 52 1.04 -17.23 5.52
C ALA A 52 0.88 -15.73 5.27
N SER A 53 0.45 -15.29 4.07
CA SER A 53 0.17 -13.87 3.81
C SER A 53 -0.99 -13.32 4.67
N THR A 54 -1.78 -14.22 5.24
CA THR A 54 -2.84 -13.91 6.23
C THR A 54 -2.29 -13.13 7.43
N ALA A 55 -1.01 -13.30 7.80
CA ALA A 55 -0.34 -12.52 8.84
C ALA A 55 -0.36 -11.01 8.56
N PHE A 56 -0.35 -10.63 7.28
CA PHE A 56 -0.41 -9.25 6.82
C PHE A 56 -1.84 -8.78 6.55
N THR A 57 -2.63 -9.62 5.86
CA THR A 57 -3.93 -9.23 5.31
C THR A 57 -5.05 -9.25 6.34
N ASN A 58 -5.06 -10.26 7.21
CA ASN A 58 -6.06 -10.45 8.28
C ASN A 58 -5.50 -11.34 9.39
N PRO A 59 -4.81 -10.80 10.38
CA PRO A 59 -4.22 -11.61 11.45
C PRO A 59 -5.20 -12.57 12.13
N ALA A 60 -6.46 -12.19 12.32
CA ALA A 60 -7.46 -13.09 12.93
C ALA A 60 -7.65 -14.39 12.15
N GLY A 61 -7.45 -14.36 10.83
CA GLY A 61 -7.54 -15.52 9.96
C GLY A 61 -6.44 -16.56 10.21
N MET A 62 -5.31 -16.20 10.82
CA MET A 62 -4.22 -17.13 11.12
C MET A 62 -4.66 -18.30 12.03
N THR A 63 -5.74 -18.12 12.80
CA THR A 63 -6.31 -19.20 13.63
C THR A 63 -6.89 -20.36 12.81
N LYS A 64 -7.04 -20.20 11.50
CA LYS A 64 -7.49 -21.25 10.56
C LYS A 64 -6.32 -21.98 9.90
N LEU A 65 -5.11 -21.46 10.02
CA LEU A 65 -3.92 -22.06 9.41
C LEU A 65 -3.30 -23.08 10.37
N ASP A 66 -2.83 -24.20 9.84
CA ASP A 66 -2.22 -25.26 10.62
C ASP A 66 -0.69 -25.19 10.61
N GLY A 67 -0.09 -25.53 11.75
CA GLY A 67 1.35 -25.68 11.89
C GLY A 67 2.13 -24.39 11.68
N THR A 68 3.26 -24.52 11.02
CA THR A 68 4.12 -23.41 10.59
C THR A 68 4.06 -23.31 9.08
N GLN A 69 3.74 -22.11 8.58
CA GLN A 69 3.72 -21.84 7.14
C GLN A 69 4.62 -20.66 6.82
N VAL A 70 5.35 -20.79 5.73
CA VAL A 70 6.19 -19.74 5.17
C VAL A 70 5.77 -19.53 3.72
N LEU A 71 5.59 -18.27 3.34
CA LEU A 71 5.36 -17.86 1.97
C LEU A 71 6.38 -16.78 1.62
N VAL A 72 7.09 -16.97 0.52
CA VAL A 72 7.92 -15.93 -0.10
C VAL A 72 7.45 -15.77 -1.52
N GLY A 73 7.13 -14.56 -1.89
CA GLY A 73 6.64 -14.24 -3.22
C GLY A 73 7.35 -13.02 -3.80
N GLY A 74 7.43 -13.02 -5.11
CA GLY A 74 7.94 -11.89 -5.87
C GLY A 74 7.17 -11.74 -7.18
N GLN A 75 7.12 -10.54 -7.69
CA GLN A 75 6.48 -10.23 -8.96
C GLN A 75 7.17 -9.08 -9.65
N LEU A 76 6.93 -8.96 -10.91
CA LEU A 76 7.38 -7.86 -11.74
C LEU A 76 6.14 -7.23 -12.39
N MET A 77 5.87 -5.98 -12.05
CA MET A 77 4.81 -5.19 -12.63
C MET A 77 5.36 -4.39 -13.80
N TRP A 78 4.61 -4.34 -14.89
CA TRP A 78 4.89 -3.43 -15.99
C TRP A 78 3.86 -2.30 -15.94
N LEU A 79 4.34 -1.09 -15.69
CA LEU A 79 3.51 0.11 -15.62
C LEU A 79 3.63 0.91 -16.91
N ASN A 80 2.50 1.42 -17.39
CA ASN A 80 2.44 2.32 -18.54
C ASN A 80 1.42 3.42 -18.23
N THR A 81 1.91 4.55 -17.78
CA THR A 81 1.08 5.72 -17.51
C THR A 81 1.25 6.73 -18.65
N GLN A 82 0.16 7.16 -19.24
CA GLN A 82 0.16 8.12 -20.34
C GLN A 82 -0.63 9.36 -19.97
N PHE A 83 -0.09 10.51 -20.29
CA PHE A 83 -0.78 11.79 -20.22
C PHE A 83 -0.95 12.34 -21.64
N SER A 84 -2.15 12.80 -21.97
CA SER A 84 -2.45 13.45 -23.24
C SER A 84 -2.90 14.89 -22.99
N VAL A 85 -2.30 15.81 -23.71
CA VAL A 85 -2.70 17.21 -23.72
C VAL A 85 -3.99 17.37 -24.52
N ASP A 86 -4.96 18.06 -23.97
CA ASP A 86 -6.20 18.44 -24.65
C ASP A 86 -6.45 19.95 -24.57
N GLY A 87 -7.54 20.43 -25.16
CA GLY A 87 -7.90 21.87 -25.16
C GLY A 87 -8.21 22.44 -23.76
N ALA A 88 -8.40 21.61 -22.73
CA ALA A 88 -8.59 22.01 -21.35
C ALA A 88 -7.28 22.06 -20.55
N THR A 89 -6.19 21.58 -21.11
CA THR A 89 -4.86 21.64 -20.48
C THR A 89 -4.44 23.09 -20.35
N SER A 90 -4.21 23.55 -19.13
CA SER A 90 -3.93 24.94 -18.82
C SER A 90 -2.61 25.40 -19.47
N PRO A 91 -2.60 26.53 -20.21
CA PRO A 91 -1.36 27.12 -20.73
C PRO A 91 -0.34 27.49 -19.65
N GLY A 92 -0.78 27.67 -18.39
CA GLY A 92 0.08 27.94 -17.24
C GLY A 92 0.99 26.77 -16.84
N LEU A 93 0.84 25.61 -17.46
CA LEU A 93 1.75 24.49 -17.31
C LEU A 93 2.97 24.55 -18.25
N GLY A 94 3.25 25.72 -18.83
CA GLY A 94 4.48 25.97 -19.60
C GLY A 94 4.47 25.45 -21.03
N GLY A 95 3.38 24.91 -21.52
CA GLY A 95 3.28 24.24 -22.81
C GLY A 95 4.10 22.92 -22.82
N GLY A 96 4.00 22.19 -23.87
CA GLY A 96 4.66 20.90 -24.06
C GLY A 96 3.69 19.86 -24.54
N ASP A 97 4.21 18.72 -24.89
CA ASP A 97 3.43 17.59 -25.39
C ASP A 97 2.93 16.71 -24.21
N GLY A 98 2.10 15.75 -24.51
CA GLY A 98 1.80 14.66 -23.60
C GLY A 98 3.06 13.85 -23.28
N GLY A 99 3.02 13.09 -22.23
CA GLY A 99 4.16 12.28 -21.80
C GLY A 99 3.77 10.88 -21.41
N ARG A 100 4.75 10.00 -21.37
CA ARG A 100 4.66 8.66 -20.83
C ARG A 100 5.56 8.55 -19.63
N ALA A 101 5.00 8.12 -18.50
CA ALA A 101 5.83 7.77 -17.36
C ALA A 101 6.18 6.28 -17.39
N PHE A 102 7.44 6.00 -17.30
CA PHE A 102 7.96 4.66 -17.13
C PHE A 102 8.75 4.61 -15.83
N GLY A 103 8.42 3.68 -14.95
CA GLY A 103 9.39 3.24 -13.96
C GLY A 103 10.60 2.61 -14.66
N SER A 104 11.73 2.47 -14.03
CA SER A 104 13.00 1.92 -14.56
C SER A 104 12.80 0.94 -15.71
N ASN A 105 12.70 1.41 -16.95
CA ASN A 105 12.25 0.70 -18.15
C ASN A 105 10.81 0.14 -18.08
N GLY A 106 9.91 0.73 -17.32
CA GLY A 106 8.53 0.30 -17.16
C GLY A 106 8.30 -0.87 -16.21
N TYR A 107 9.33 -1.40 -15.57
CA TYR A 107 9.21 -2.54 -14.67
C TYR A 107 9.44 -2.15 -13.23
N VAL A 108 8.50 -2.50 -12.37
CA VAL A 108 8.57 -2.29 -10.92
C VAL A 108 8.55 -3.63 -10.21
N PRO A 109 9.62 -4.02 -9.52
CA PRO A 109 9.63 -5.23 -8.73
C PRO A 109 8.79 -5.05 -7.46
N GLY A 110 8.04 -6.10 -7.09
CA GLY A 110 7.30 -6.20 -5.84
C GLY A 110 7.58 -7.53 -5.17
N GLY A 111 7.36 -7.62 -3.87
CA GLY A 111 7.56 -8.88 -3.18
C GLY A 111 7.23 -8.82 -1.69
N GLY A 112 7.16 -10.01 -1.09
CA GLY A 112 6.92 -10.16 0.33
C GLY A 112 7.37 -11.52 0.87
N ALA A 113 7.58 -11.55 2.18
CA ALA A 113 7.87 -12.75 2.94
C ALA A 113 6.95 -12.81 4.17
N PHE A 114 6.34 -13.94 4.39
CA PHE A 114 5.30 -14.13 5.38
C PHE A 114 5.56 -15.41 6.17
N LEU A 115 5.30 -15.36 7.45
CA LEU A 115 5.41 -16.49 8.36
C LEU A 115 4.17 -16.52 9.25
N THR A 116 3.59 -17.69 9.42
CA THR A 116 2.61 -17.96 10.46
C THR A 116 3.02 -19.19 11.24
N HIS A 117 2.78 -19.17 12.54
CA HIS A 117 3.05 -20.30 13.43
C HIS A 117 1.92 -20.47 14.43
N ARG A 118 1.33 -21.67 14.44
CA ARG A 118 0.32 -22.03 15.42
C ARG A 118 1.01 -22.50 16.72
N VAL A 119 0.92 -21.68 17.75
CA VAL A 119 1.52 -21.94 19.06
C VAL A 119 0.65 -22.92 19.87
N SER A 120 -0.69 -22.78 19.77
CA SER A 120 -1.67 -23.66 20.41
C SER A 120 -2.92 -23.77 19.54
N PRO A 121 -3.91 -24.62 19.89
CA PRO A 121 -5.18 -24.68 19.16
C PRO A 121 -5.85 -23.32 18.96
N ASP A 122 -5.66 -22.40 19.92
CA ASP A 122 -6.34 -21.09 19.92
C ASP A 122 -5.42 -19.90 19.67
N LEU A 123 -4.08 -20.10 19.66
CA LEU A 123 -3.10 -19.01 19.53
C LEU A 123 -2.22 -19.21 18.31
N ALA A 124 -2.14 -18.17 17.46
CA ALA A 124 -1.21 -18.11 16.35
C ALA A 124 -0.41 -16.80 16.36
N LEU A 125 0.83 -16.88 15.94
CA LEU A 125 1.74 -15.76 15.71
C LEU A 125 2.00 -15.61 14.23
N GLY A 126 2.22 -14.38 13.80
CA GLY A 126 2.53 -14.05 12.43
C GLY A 126 3.65 -13.01 12.33
N PHE A 127 4.34 -13.04 11.20
CA PHE A 127 5.32 -12.05 10.83
C PHE A 127 5.28 -11.84 9.31
N ALA A 128 5.27 -10.60 8.89
CA ALA A 128 5.27 -10.26 7.48
C ALA A 128 6.26 -9.15 7.17
N VAL A 129 6.89 -9.24 6.02
CA VAL A 129 7.64 -8.16 5.38
C VAL A 129 7.11 -8.04 3.96
N ALA A 130 6.65 -6.86 3.56
CA ALA A 130 6.08 -6.67 2.24
C ALA A 130 6.36 -5.27 1.69
N GLY A 131 6.72 -5.20 0.41
CA GLY A 131 6.74 -3.96 -0.37
C GLY A 131 5.31 -3.64 -0.80
N ASN A 132 4.59 -2.92 0.03
CA ASN A 132 3.16 -2.66 -0.14
C ASN A 132 2.83 -1.21 -0.51
N PHE A 133 3.86 -0.39 -0.71
CA PHE A 133 3.73 0.97 -1.24
C PHE A 133 4.75 1.16 -2.35
N GLY A 134 4.28 1.68 -3.49
CA GLY A 134 5.17 1.95 -4.59
C GLY A 134 4.51 2.80 -5.66
N SER A 135 5.26 3.75 -6.18
CA SER A 135 4.97 4.46 -7.43
C SER A 135 6.29 4.86 -8.04
N VAL A 136 6.42 4.65 -9.33
CA VAL A 136 7.58 5.11 -10.09
C VAL A 136 7.05 5.87 -11.28
N LEU A 137 7.39 7.14 -11.37
CA LEU A 137 7.06 8.03 -12.47
C LEU A 137 8.36 8.62 -12.98
N ASP A 138 8.58 8.54 -14.28
CA ASP A 138 9.74 9.11 -14.95
C ASP A 138 9.27 9.61 -16.32
N TYR A 139 9.05 10.90 -16.41
CA TYR A 139 8.57 11.58 -17.60
C TYR A 139 9.72 12.31 -18.31
N ASP A 140 9.56 12.49 -19.61
CA ASP A 140 10.49 13.27 -20.42
C ASP A 140 10.60 14.74 -19.91
N ASP A 141 11.76 15.36 -20.13
CA ASP A 141 12.05 16.70 -19.62
C ASP A 141 11.13 17.79 -20.19
N ASP A 142 10.51 17.59 -21.33
CA ASP A 142 9.67 18.55 -22.03
C ASP A 142 8.16 18.30 -21.92
N TRP A 143 7.74 17.30 -21.13
CA TRP A 143 6.33 17.01 -20.98
C TRP A 143 5.54 18.14 -20.29
N ALA A 144 4.24 18.26 -20.59
CA ALA A 144 3.41 19.39 -20.17
C ALA A 144 3.27 19.56 -18.65
N GLY A 145 3.45 18.51 -17.88
CA GLY A 145 3.34 18.52 -16.42
C GLY A 145 4.67 18.64 -15.65
N ARG A 146 5.79 18.90 -16.32
CA ARG A 146 7.14 18.90 -15.72
C ARG A 146 7.32 19.81 -14.50
N TYR A 147 6.55 20.88 -14.39
CA TYR A 147 6.57 21.79 -13.23
C TYR A 147 5.79 21.24 -12.03
N ARG A 148 5.21 20.07 -12.14
CA ARG A 148 4.54 19.36 -11.04
C ARG A 148 5.27 18.09 -10.67
N VAL A 149 5.71 17.34 -11.67
CA VAL A 149 6.51 16.13 -11.51
C VAL A 149 7.23 15.83 -12.83
N GLN A 150 8.52 15.62 -12.80
CA GLN A 150 9.28 14.98 -13.86
C GLN A 150 9.57 13.54 -13.48
N ASP A 151 10.05 13.37 -12.28
CA ASP A 151 10.42 12.09 -11.71
C ASP A 151 9.82 12.00 -10.30
N ALA A 152 9.30 10.85 -9.94
CA ALA A 152 8.81 10.62 -8.59
C ALA A 152 8.87 9.13 -8.24
N ASP A 153 9.74 8.80 -7.30
CA ASP A 153 9.90 7.47 -6.75
C ASP A 153 9.36 7.41 -5.33
N LEU A 154 8.36 6.58 -5.11
CA LEU A 154 7.84 6.26 -3.80
C LEU A 154 7.99 4.76 -3.56
N VAL A 155 8.74 4.40 -2.55
CA VAL A 155 8.89 2.99 -2.14
C VAL A 155 8.62 2.87 -0.65
N GLY A 156 7.77 1.92 -0.27
CA GLY A 156 7.47 1.64 1.12
C GLY A 156 7.50 0.14 1.41
N VAL A 157 8.24 -0.22 2.45
CA VAL A 157 8.34 -1.59 2.95
C VAL A 157 7.79 -1.65 4.36
N SER A 158 6.82 -2.52 4.56
CA SER A 158 6.19 -2.77 5.86
C SER A 158 6.75 -4.01 6.53
N VAL A 159 6.92 -3.93 7.85
CA VAL A 159 7.23 -5.06 8.73
C VAL A 159 6.10 -5.18 9.75
N VAL A 160 5.44 -6.34 9.79
CA VAL A 160 4.21 -6.53 10.56
C VAL A 160 4.30 -7.79 11.42
N PRO A 161 4.78 -7.71 12.66
CA PRO A 161 4.50 -8.74 13.66
C PRO A 161 3.00 -8.74 14.00
N SER A 162 2.42 -9.92 14.13
CA SER A 162 0.99 -10.09 14.36
C SER A 162 0.69 -11.27 15.28
N ILE A 163 -0.48 -11.21 15.91
CA ILE A 163 -0.98 -12.24 16.82
C ILE A 163 -2.47 -12.46 16.55
N ALA A 164 -2.92 -13.70 16.70
CA ALA A 164 -4.32 -14.06 16.61
C ALA A 164 -4.72 -15.01 17.72
N TYR A 165 -5.93 -14.81 18.24
CA TYR A 165 -6.52 -15.64 19.28
C TYR A 165 -7.95 -16.07 18.89
N ARG A 166 -8.20 -17.38 18.94
CA ARG A 166 -9.53 -17.97 18.75
C ARG A 166 -10.30 -17.91 20.07
N VAL A 167 -11.32 -17.08 20.12
CA VAL A 167 -12.19 -16.95 21.31
C VAL A 167 -13.17 -18.14 21.41
N ASN A 168 -13.66 -18.57 20.25
CA ASN A 168 -14.55 -19.74 20.09
C ASN A 168 -14.63 -20.11 18.60
N ASP A 169 -15.46 -21.11 18.25
CA ASP A 169 -15.60 -21.60 16.87
C ASP A 169 -16.14 -20.58 15.86
N LYS A 170 -16.70 -19.47 16.35
CA LYS A 170 -17.29 -18.42 15.50
C LYS A 170 -16.55 -17.09 15.53
N LEU A 171 -15.66 -16.92 16.51
CA LEU A 171 -14.97 -15.63 16.72
C LEU A 171 -13.48 -15.84 16.94
N SER A 172 -12.70 -15.19 16.11
CA SER A 172 -11.27 -15.02 16.28
C SER A 172 -10.94 -13.52 16.29
N LEU A 173 -10.00 -13.12 17.10
CA LEU A 173 -9.46 -11.78 17.17
C LEU A 173 -8.01 -11.80 16.70
N GLY A 174 -7.60 -10.73 16.02
CA GLY A 174 -6.22 -10.58 15.58
C GLY A 174 -5.80 -9.13 15.64
N ALA A 175 -4.52 -8.94 15.87
CA ALA A 175 -3.88 -7.62 15.87
C ALA A 175 -2.48 -7.72 15.29
N GLY A 176 -2.00 -6.62 14.71
CA GLY A 176 -0.64 -6.48 14.22
C GLY A 176 -0.17 -5.04 14.40
N ILE A 177 1.12 -4.86 14.49
CA ILE A 177 1.76 -3.53 14.50
C ILE A 177 2.49 -3.39 13.17
N ASN A 178 2.17 -2.34 12.42
CA ASN A 178 2.84 -2.06 11.16
C ASN A 178 3.92 -1.00 11.36
N GLY A 179 5.19 -1.39 11.22
CA GLY A 179 6.31 -0.48 11.06
C GLY A 179 6.64 -0.35 9.58
N MET A 180 6.49 0.84 9.01
CA MET A 180 6.78 1.08 7.60
C MET A 180 8.00 1.99 7.46
N TYR A 181 8.94 1.57 6.61
CA TYR A 181 10.01 2.39 6.09
C TYR A 181 9.65 2.85 4.69
N GLY A 182 9.60 4.16 4.49
CA GLY A 182 9.29 4.77 3.20
C GLY A 182 10.40 5.68 2.72
N MET A 183 10.67 5.67 1.41
CA MET A 183 11.51 6.62 0.70
C MET A 183 10.66 7.33 -0.34
N PHE A 184 10.84 8.62 -0.43
CA PHE A 184 10.20 9.44 -1.45
C PHE A 184 11.24 10.38 -2.04
N ASP A 185 11.38 10.31 -3.35
CA ASP A 185 12.24 11.18 -4.15
C ASP A 185 11.37 11.82 -5.22
N GLN A 186 11.55 13.10 -5.49
CA GLN A 186 10.78 13.81 -6.51
C GLN A 186 11.62 14.89 -7.17
N ARG A 187 11.61 14.90 -8.50
CA ARG A 187 12.22 15.94 -9.32
C ARG A 187 11.15 16.72 -10.07
N VAL A 188 11.30 18.04 -10.09
CA VAL A 188 10.41 18.97 -10.82
C VAL A 188 11.23 19.98 -11.60
N ALA A 189 10.71 20.41 -12.76
CA ALA A 189 11.28 21.53 -13.47
C ALA A 189 10.90 22.85 -12.78
N ILE A 190 11.81 23.82 -12.83
CA ILE A 190 11.56 25.20 -12.41
C ILE A 190 11.57 26.07 -13.65
N ASN A 191 10.47 26.80 -13.87
CA ASN A 191 10.42 27.76 -14.96
C ASN A 191 11.34 28.93 -14.68
N ASN A 192 12.41 29.05 -15.43
CA ASN A 192 13.23 30.25 -15.46
C ASN A 192 12.49 31.32 -16.25
N ALA A 193 12.22 32.48 -15.65
CA ALA A 193 11.56 33.59 -16.29
C ALA A 193 12.27 34.13 -17.57
N LEU A 194 13.48 33.64 -17.83
CA LEU A 194 14.31 33.95 -19.00
C LEU A 194 14.35 32.73 -19.93
N PRO A 195 13.59 32.70 -21.04
CA PRO A 195 13.51 31.57 -21.95
C PRO A 195 14.85 31.11 -22.53
N SER A 196 15.85 31.98 -22.56
CA SER A 196 17.20 31.67 -23.06
C SER A 196 18.03 30.77 -22.14
N LEU A 197 17.61 30.57 -20.89
CA LEU A 197 18.33 29.75 -19.91
C LEU A 197 17.78 28.34 -19.77
N GLY A 198 16.65 28.03 -20.44
CA GLY A 198 15.96 26.76 -20.25
C GLY A 198 15.32 26.64 -18.85
N ASP A 199 14.69 25.50 -18.58
CA ASP A 199 14.13 25.20 -17.26
C ASP A 199 15.25 24.77 -16.30
N GLY A 200 15.14 25.16 -15.03
CA GLY A 200 15.95 24.62 -13.94
C GLY A 200 15.35 23.32 -13.40
N GLN A 201 16.06 22.65 -12.50
CA GLN A 201 15.59 21.43 -11.81
C GLN A 201 15.72 21.62 -10.29
N LEU A 202 14.76 21.02 -9.56
CA LEU A 202 14.76 20.90 -8.11
C LEU A 202 14.55 19.41 -7.76
N GLU A 203 15.42 18.90 -6.91
CA GLU A 203 15.34 17.59 -6.27
C GLU A 203 15.00 17.73 -4.78
#